data_89d60459b0db1d974017bdc509b4b309
#
_entry.id   89d60459b0db1d974017bdc509b4b309
#
_cell.length_a   1.000
_cell.length_b   1.000
_cell.length_c   1.000
_cell.angle_alpha   90.00
_cell.angle_beta   90.00
_cell.angle_gamma   90.00
#
_symmetry.space_group_name_H-M   'P 1'
#
loop_
_entity.id
_entity.type
_entity.pdbx_description
1 polymer ?
#
loop_
_entity_poly.entity_id
_entity_poly.type
_entity_poly.pdbx_seq_one_letter_code
_entity_poly.pdbx_strand_id
1 'polypeptide(L)'
;MNNSFYIGIIFKNTNLSIVEFQDIRGNLNTRFRKLDADDSPYSAIILAAAGVKRLGWEKRISSYLHQEVCLHAVGQGALAIECRKQDWYMINVGYKFLLFI
;
A
#
# COMPACT_ATOMS: atom_id res chain seq x y z
N MET A 1 15.42 -11.78 1.69
CA MET A 1 14.69 -10.78 0.85
C MET A 1 14.04 -9.80 1.79
N ASN A 2 14.51 -8.57 1.82
CA ASN A 2 13.97 -7.55 2.74
C ASN A 2 12.59 -7.11 2.22
N ASN A 3 11.53 -7.62 2.84
CA ASN A 3 10.18 -7.07 2.69
C ASN A 3 10.11 -5.72 3.42
N SER A 4 10.82 -4.74 2.89
CA SER A 4 10.67 -3.37 3.36
C SER A 4 9.29 -2.90 2.95
N PHE A 5 8.46 -2.55 3.92
CA PHE A 5 7.17 -1.92 3.69
C PHE A 5 7.42 -0.52 3.14
N TYR A 6 7.43 -0.40 1.83
CA TYR A 6 7.58 0.90 1.18
C TYR A 6 6.21 1.55 1.03
N ILE A 7 6.15 2.81 1.41
CA ILE A 7 5.05 3.70 1.06
C ILE A 7 5.43 4.35 -0.27
N GLY A 8 4.60 4.20 -1.28
CA GLY A 8 4.82 4.83 -2.58
C GLY A 8 4.09 6.16 -2.68
N ILE A 9 4.73 7.16 -3.25
CA ILE A 9 4.08 8.41 -3.66
C ILE A 9 3.82 8.34 -5.16
N ILE A 10 2.63 8.76 -5.55
CA ILE A 10 2.19 8.83 -6.94
C ILE A 10 1.80 10.26 -7.23
N PHE A 11 2.56 10.93 -8.09
CA PHE A 11 2.29 12.31 -8.49
C PHE A 11 1.53 12.38 -9.80
N LYS A 12 0.65 13.39 -9.89
CA LYS A 12 0.04 13.81 -11.15
C LYS A 12 0.81 14.97 -11.77
N ASN A 13 1.32 15.92 -10.96
CA ASN A 13 2.07 17.09 -11.44
C ASN A 13 2.96 17.68 -10.33
N THR A 14 4.03 18.39 -10.69
CA THR A 14 5.21 18.62 -9.82
C THR A 14 5.46 20.04 -9.32
N ASN A 15 4.47 20.90 -9.21
CA ASN A 15 4.68 22.22 -8.61
C ASN A 15 4.10 22.28 -7.18
N LEU A 16 4.85 21.73 -6.22
CA LEU A 16 4.48 21.72 -4.81
C LEU A 16 5.22 22.82 -4.05
N SER A 17 4.64 24.00 -3.96
CA SER A 17 5.14 25.05 -3.06
C SER A 17 4.55 24.93 -1.64
N ILE A 18 3.36 24.38 -1.51
CA ILE A 18 2.67 24.11 -0.23
C ILE A 18 1.92 22.79 -0.38
N VAL A 19 2.11 21.87 0.55
CA VAL A 19 1.42 20.58 0.57
C VAL A 19 0.28 20.63 1.59
N GLU A 20 -0.95 20.51 1.12
CA GLU A 20 -2.13 20.32 1.93
C GLU A 20 -2.53 18.85 1.94
N PHE A 21 -2.72 18.29 3.12
CA PHE A 21 -3.13 16.89 3.27
C PHE A 21 -4.65 16.79 3.32
N GLN A 22 -5.21 15.95 2.45
CA GLN A 22 -6.64 15.67 2.40
C GLN A 22 -6.89 14.15 2.42
N ASP A 23 -7.99 13.76 3.06
CA ASP A 23 -8.43 12.37 3.07
C ASP A 23 -8.90 11.92 1.69
N ILE A 24 -8.40 10.78 1.24
CA ILE A 24 -8.90 10.09 0.06
C ILE A 24 -9.40 8.69 0.42
N ARG A 25 -10.66 8.40 0.13
CA ARG A 25 -11.33 7.14 0.47
C ARG A 25 -11.74 6.36 -0.78
N GLY A 26 -11.87 5.06 -0.60
CA GLY A 26 -12.22 4.09 -1.64
C GLY A 26 -11.17 3.00 -1.79
N ASN A 27 -11.43 2.03 -2.66
CA ASN A 27 -10.42 1.06 -3.07
C ASN A 27 -9.33 1.72 -3.94
N LEU A 28 -8.26 0.99 -4.23
CA LEU A 28 -7.15 1.53 -5.01
C LEU A 28 -7.59 2.08 -6.37
N ASN A 29 -8.42 1.34 -7.11
CA ASN A 29 -8.94 1.78 -8.42
C ASN A 29 -9.69 3.11 -8.32
N THR A 30 -10.51 3.26 -7.29
CA THR A 30 -11.26 4.50 -7.05
C THR A 30 -10.33 5.66 -6.70
N ARG A 31 -9.30 5.43 -5.88
CA ARG A 31 -8.33 6.47 -5.51
C ARG A 31 -7.51 6.92 -6.72
N PHE A 32 -7.06 5.97 -7.55
CA PHE A 32 -6.37 6.32 -8.79
C PHE A 32 -7.25 7.11 -9.76
N ARG A 33 -8.50 6.69 -9.93
CA ARG A 33 -9.46 7.42 -10.77
C ARG A 33 -9.68 8.85 -10.27
N LYS A 34 -9.75 9.05 -8.95
CA LYS A 34 -9.87 10.39 -8.35
C LYS A 34 -8.61 11.23 -8.58
N LEU A 35 -7.42 10.62 -8.51
CA LEU A 35 -6.18 11.32 -8.81
C LEU A 35 -6.09 11.72 -10.29
N ASP A 36 -6.49 10.82 -11.19
CA ASP A 36 -6.34 10.98 -12.65
C ASP A 36 -7.40 11.87 -13.27
N ALA A 37 -8.49 12.19 -12.57
CA ALA A 37 -9.53 13.07 -13.07
C ALA A 37 -8.97 14.46 -13.42
N ASP A 38 -9.50 15.10 -14.48
CA ASP A 38 -9.00 16.40 -14.96
C ASP A 38 -9.22 17.50 -13.93
N ASP A 39 -10.33 17.44 -13.20
CA ASP A 39 -10.74 18.34 -12.13
C ASP A 39 -10.31 17.87 -10.73
N SER A 40 -9.36 16.92 -10.66
CA SER A 40 -8.91 16.37 -9.39
C SER A 40 -8.31 17.42 -8.46
N PRO A 41 -8.73 17.49 -7.20
CA PRO A 41 -8.08 18.32 -6.20
C PRO A 41 -6.73 17.72 -5.73
N TYR A 42 -6.44 16.46 -6.10
CA TYR A 42 -5.24 15.75 -5.65
C TYR A 42 -4.10 15.90 -6.65
N SER A 43 -2.94 16.35 -6.18
CA SER A 43 -1.70 16.36 -6.98
C SER A 43 -0.90 15.08 -6.81
N ALA A 44 -1.09 14.39 -5.69
CA ALA A 44 -0.43 13.12 -5.39
C ALA A 44 -1.28 12.29 -4.42
N ILE A 45 -1.02 11.00 -4.35
CA ILE A 45 -1.57 10.12 -3.31
C ILE A 45 -0.45 9.29 -2.67
N ILE A 46 -0.60 9.04 -1.38
CA ILE A 46 0.31 8.19 -0.61
C ILE A 46 -0.38 6.86 -0.37
N LEU A 47 0.24 5.77 -0.77
CA LEU A 47 -0.33 4.42 -0.70
C LEU A 47 0.73 3.40 -0.25
N ALA A 48 0.25 2.28 0.31
CA ALA A 48 1.10 1.13 0.52
C ALA A 48 1.56 0.54 -0.82
N ALA A 49 2.85 0.58 -1.10
CA ALA A 49 3.43 0.15 -2.37
C ALA A 49 3.11 -1.32 -2.70
N ALA A 50 3.00 -2.18 -1.67
CA ALA A 50 2.63 -3.59 -1.85
C ALA A 50 1.26 -3.75 -2.54
N GLY A 51 0.27 -2.91 -2.20
CA GLY A 51 -1.04 -2.94 -2.84
C GLY A 51 -0.98 -2.53 -4.32
N VAL A 52 -0.21 -1.50 -4.62
CA VAL A 52 -0.02 -1.01 -6.00
C VAL A 52 0.71 -2.05 -6.86
N LYS A 53 1.74 -2.69 -6.31
CA LYS A 53 2.48 -3.77 -6.99
C LYS A 53 1.61 -4.99 -7.27
N ARG A 54 0.74 -5.39 -6.34
CA ARG A 54 -0.21 -6.51 -6.52
C ARG A 54 -1.19 -6.28 -7.67
N LEU A 55 -1.52 -5.03 -7.96
CA LEU A 55 -2.34 -4.65 -9.12
C LEU A 55 -1.54 -4.55 -10.43
N GLY A 56 -0.25 -4.79 -10.41
CA GLY A 56 0.62 -4.64 -11.59
C GLY A 56 0.90 -3.18 -11.97
N TRP A 57 0.65 -2.22 -11.06
CA TRP A 57 0.77 -0.79 -11.32
C TRP A 57 2.06 -0.18 -10.76
N GLU A 58 3.10 -0.98 -10.60
CA GLU A 58 4.39 -0.53 -10.04
C GLU A 58 4.96 0.68 -10.80
N LYS A 59 4.76 0.73 -12.12
CA LYS A 59 5.22 1.85 -12.97
C LYS A 59 4.57 3.20 -12.62
N ARG A 60 3.46 3.18 -11.87
CA ARG A 60 2.79 4.38 -11.38
C ARG A 60 3.42 4.95 -10.11
N ILE A 61 4.31 4.21 -9.47
CA ILE A 61 5.00 4.67 -8.25
C ILE A 61 6.11 5.63 -8.67
N SER A 62 5.96 6.88 -8.27
CA SER A 62 6.94 7.94 -8.59
C SER A 62 8.13 7.92 -7.64
N SER A 63 7.88 7.62 -6.35
CA SER A 63 8.92 7.57 -5.33
C SER A 63 8.48 6.68 -4.17
N TYR A 64 9.46 6.13 -3.46
CA TYR A 64 9.26 5.42 -2.21
C TYR A 64 9.65 6.31 -1.04
N LEU A 65 8.76 6.43 -0.05
CA LEU A 65 9.07 7.12 1.20
C LEU A 65 9.86 6.19 2.12
N HIS A 66 11.00 6.68 2.56
CA HIS A 66 11.81 5.99 3.55
C HIS A 66 11.11 6.04 4.91
N GLN A 67 11.35 5.05 5.77
CA GLN A 67 10.77 5.01 7.12
C GLN A 67 11.17 6.21 8.00
N GLU A 68 12.27 6.89 7.70
CA GLU A 68 12.69 8.13 8.37
C GLU A 68 11.78 9.31 8.03
N VAL A 69 11.15 9.27 6.85
CA VAL A 69 10.24 10.32 6.37
C VAL A 69 8.80 9.98 6.72
N CYS A 70 8.43 8.71 6.59
CA CYS A 70 7.09 8.23 6.88
C CYS A 70 7.15 6.87 7.57
N LEU A 71 6.84 6.87 8.87
CA LEU A 71 6.75 5.63 9.62
C LEU A 71 5.60 4.77 9.10
N HIS A 72 5.83 3.46 9.02
CA HIS A 72 4.76 2.52 8.73
C HIS A 72 3.81 2.41 9.93
N ALA A 73 2.54 2.15 9.65
CA ALA A 73 1.55 1.94 10.71
C ALA A 73 1.87 0.66 11.49
N VAL A 74 1.83 0.75 12.81
CA VAL A 74 2.08 -0.39 13.70
C VAL A 74 1.09 -1.51 13.44
N GLY A 75 1.58 -2.73 13.28
CA GLY A 75 0.77 -3.91 13.02
C GLY A 75 0.25 -4.05 11.59
N GLN A 76 0.51 -3.10 10.70
CA GLN A 76 0.19 -3.27 9.27
C GLN A 76 1.30 -4.04 8.54
N GLY A 77 0.87 -4.84 7.57
CA GLY A 77 1.77 -5.67 6.77
C GLY A 77 2.11 -7.02 7.40
N ALA A 78 1.76 -7.26 8.65
CA ALA A 78 1.76 -8.60 9.20
C ALA A 78 0.60 -9.40 8.61
N LEU A 79 0.89 -10.56 8.07
CA LEU A 79 -0.14 -11.50 7.62
C LEU A 79 -0.42 -12.49 8.75
N ALA A 80 -1.69 -12.72 9.03
CA ALA A 80 -2.14 -13.71 9.99
C ALA A 80 -3.18 -14.62 9.35
N ILE A 81 -3.14 -15.87 9.72
CA ILE A 81 -4.15 -16.85 9.34
C ILE A 81 -4.88 -17.26 10.61
N GLU A 82 -6.19 -17.03 10.61
CA GLU A 82 -7.07 -17.44 11.69
C GLU A 82 -7.74 -18.77 11.34
N CYS A 83 -7.72 -19.73 12.25
CA CYS A 83 -8.40 -21.01 12.08
C CYS A 83 -9.05 -21.44 13.39
N ARG A 84 -9.94 -22.42 13.33
CA ARG A 84 -10.55 -23.00 14.51
C ARG A 84 -9.48 -23.68 15.39
N LYS A 85 -9.64 -23.57 16.69
CA LYS A 85 -8.79 -24.23 17.65
C LYS A 85 -8.77 -25.75 17.37
N GLN A 86 -7.59 -26.37 17.31
CA GLN A 86 -7.39 -27.78 17.02
C GLN A 86 -7.70 -28.21 15.57
N ASP A 87 -7.84 -27.30 14.63
CA ASP A 87 -7.89 -27.62 13.21
C ASP A 87 -6.47 -27.84 12.67
N TRP A 88 -5.91 -29.01 12.96
CA TRP A 88 -4.53 -29.35 12.59
C TRP A 88 -4.27 -29.33 11.09
N TYR A 89 -5.30 -29.59 10.29
CA TYR A 89 -5.19 -29.48 8.83
C TYR A 89 -4.93 -28.04 8.41
N MET A 90 -5.76 -27.11 8.89
CA MET A 90 -5.63 -25.68 8.58
C MET A 90 -4.34 -25.09 9.17
N ILE A 91 -3.93 -25.51 10.35
CA ILE A 91 -2.66 -25.11 10.96
C ILE A 91 -1.50 -25.49 10.05
N ASN A 92 -1.44 -26.75 9.57
CA ASN A 92 -0.38 -27.21 8.68
C ASN A 92 -0.38 -26.51 7.31
N VAL A 93 -1.56 -26.24 6.74
CA VAL A 93 -1.69 -25.45 5.50
C VAL A 93 -1.19 -24.03 5.73
N GLY A 94 -1.56 -23.41 6.87
CA GLY A 94 -1.11 -22.07 7.24
C GLY A 94 0.40 -21.96 7.38
N TYR A 95 1.05 -22.92 8.02
CA TYR A 95 2.52 -22.97 8.12
C TYR A 95 3.20 -23.05 6.76
N LYS A 96 2.69 -23.86 5.85
CA LYS A 96 3.22 -23.94 4.48
C LYS A 96 3.06 -22.62 3.72
N PHE A 97 1.96 -21.91 3.93
CA PHE A 97 1.69 -20.62 3.29
C PHE A 97 2.64 -19.54 3.81
N LEU A 98 2.90 -19.49 5.12
CA LEU A 98 3.82 -18.53 5.75
C LEU A 98 5.29 -18.74 5.35
N LEU A 99 5.68 -19.93 4.94
CA LEU A 99 7.03 -20.23 4.44
C LEU A 99 7.24 -19.77 2.98
N PHE A 100 6.18 -19.44 2.26
CA PHE A 100 6.22 -18.99 0.85
C PHE A 100 6.08 -17.46 0.67
N ILE A 101 5.90 -16.69 1.75
CA ILE A 101 5.85 -15.24 1.77
C ILE A 101 7.17 -14.67 2.28
#